data_e16d8c2581f9f0e2e6e3a29b1ced9dd6
#
_entry.id   e16d8c2581f9f0e2e6e3a29b1ced9dd6
#
_cell.length_a   1.000
_cell.length_b   1.000
_cell.length_c   1.000
_cell.angle_alpha   90.00
_cell.angle_beta   90.00
_cell.angle_gamma   90.00
#
_symmetry.space_group_name_H-M   'P 1'
#
loop_
_entity.id
_entity.type
_entity.pdbx_description
1 polymer ?
#
loop_
_entity_poly.entity_id
_entity_poly.type
_entity_poly.pdbx_seq_one_letter_code
_entity_poly.pdbx_strand_id
1 'polypeptide(L)'
;MRFDENRKVAWAVLAVCVLLSVFALGGGAIGRERAKVVKVFNSGEYTDTDVRHSMDAYLDNAGEAASIMANEAELHLGASDASDAALKNAGLIGKDDAPLDERSRAYAELKGQVEKLYNSLYNAVDQAGFKNFKLAYDDFWGCDDLLGRDGYHKLAKSYNDLISGFPGGIVAGITGNGALATFEG
;
A
#
# COMPACT_ATOMS: atom_id res chain seq x y z
N MET A 1 -57.41 4.77 14.15
CA MET A 1 -56.33 3.87 13.66
C MET A 1 -55.94 2.96 14.81
N ARG A 2 -56.16 1.65 14.68
CA ARG A 2 -55.85 0.69 15.74
C ARG A 2 -54.32 0.44 15.75
N PHE A 3 -53.68 0.69 16.85
CA PHE A 3 -52.20 0.52 17.04
C PHE A 3 -51.74 -0.94 16.81
N ASP A 4 -52.61 -1.92 16.94
CA ASP A 4 -52.30 -3.33 16.78
C ASP A 4 -52.07 -3.78 15.32
N GLU A 5 -52.70 -3.15 14.34
CA GLU A 5 -52.54 -3.47 12.92
C GLU A 5 -51.21 -2.96 12.35
N ASN A 6 -50.57 -1.98 13.03
CA ASN A 6 -49.30 -1.36 12.58
C ASN A 6 -48.06 -1.90 13.27
N ARG A 7 -48.19 -2.92 14.13
CA ARG A 7 -47.07 -3.44 14.90
C ARG A 7 -45.93 -3.98 13.98
N LYS A 8 -46.29 -4.67 12.91
CA LYS A 8 -45.31 -5.14 11.91
C LYS A 8 -44.67 -3.98 11.17
N VAL A 9 -45.44 -2.95 10.82
CA VAL A 9 -44.91 -1.75 10.16
C VAL A 9 -44.01 -0.95 11.11
N ALA A 10 -44.39 -0.83 12.38
CA ALA A 10 -43.58 -0.16 13.39
C ALA A 10 -42.21 -0.88 13.61
N TRP A 11 -42.23 -2.21 13.66
CA TRP A 11 -40.97 -3.00 13.74
C TRP A 11 -40.13 -2.87 12.47
N ALA A 12 -40.73 -2.87 11.28
CA ALA A 12 -40.02 -2.65 10.02
C ALA A 12 -39.40 -1.26 9.97
N VAL A 13 -40.14 -0.21 10.37
CA VAL A 13 -39.58 1.16 10.44
C VAL A 13 -38.46 1.25 11.46
N LEU A 14 -38.60 0.64 12.65
CA LEU A 14 -37.55 0.61 13.67
C LEU A 14 -36.29 -0.10 13.12
N ALA A 15 -36.45 -1.26 12.47
CA ALA A 15 -35.33 -1.98 11.88
C ALA A 15 -34.60 -1.14 10.81
N VAL A 16 -35.35 -0.44 9.95
CA VAL A 16 -34.79 0.47 8.94
C VAL A 16 -34.06 1.64 9.61
N CYS A 17 -34.64 2.26 10.65
CA CYS A 17 -33.96 3.34 11.38
C CYS A 17 -32.67 2.88 12.06
N VAL A 18 -32.67 1.69 12.66
CA VAL A 18 -31.47 1.11 13.28
C VAL A 18 -30.41 0.82 12.22
N LEU A 19 -30.78 0.22 11.10
CA LEU A 19 -29.87 -0.02 9.98
C LEU A 19 -29.27 1.30 9.46
N LEU A 20 -30.09 2.29 9.18
CA LEU A 20 -29.62 3.60 8.72
C LEU A 20 -28.67 4.26 9.73
N SER A 21 -28.97 4.16 11.03
CA SER A 21 -28.10 4.68 12.08
C SER A 21 -26.75 3.95 12.13
N VAL A 22 -26.76 2.63 12.01
CA VAL A 22 -25.52 1.82 11.97
C VAL A 22 -24.67 2.18 10.74
N PHE A 23 -25.30 2.36 9.58
CA PHE A 23 -24.57 2.73 8.36
C PHE A 23 -24.05 4.17 8.40
N ALA A 24 -24.88 5.12 8.85
CA ALA A 24 -24.47 6.53 8.89
C ALA A 24 -23.36 6.78 9.90
N LEU A 25 -23.50 6.25 11.12
CA LEU A 25 -22.51 6.44 12.18
C LEU A 25 -21.29 5.50 12.01
N GLY A 26 -21.53 4.23 11.68
CA GLY A 26 -20.50 3.24 11.49
C GLY A 26 -19.63 3.53 10.27
N GLY A 27 -20.25 3.88 9.13
CA GLY A 27 -19.51 4.22 7.90
C GLY A 27 -18.60 5.44 8.08
N GLY A 28 -19.11 6.47 8.77
CA GLY A 28 -18.31 7.65 9.09
C GLY A 28 -17.16 7.37 10.07
N ALA A 29 -17.35 6.45 11.03
CA ALA A 29 -16.29 6.02 11.94
C ALA A 29 -15.20 5.22 11.20
N ILE A 30 -15.59 4.21 10.41
CA ILE A 30 -14.69 3.39 9.60
C ILE A 30 -13.91 4.26 8.62
N GLY A 31 -14.57 5.19 7.92
CA GLY A 31 -13.91 6.12 6.99
C GLY A 31 -12.87 7.01 7.67
N ARG A 32 -13.14 7.48 8.88
CA ARG A 32 -12.16 8.27 9.66
C ARG A 32 -10.96 7.44 10.09
N GLU A 33 -11.18 6.20 10.54
CA GLU A 33 -10.06 5.31 10.91
C GLU A 33 -9.22 4.97 9.67
N ARG A 34 -9.85 4.67 8.52
CA ARG A 34 -9.14 4.48 7.26
C ARG A 34 -8.30 5.71 6.89
N ALA A 35 -8.88 6.90 6.97
CA ALA A 35 -8.18 8.15 6.65
C ALA A 35 -6.98 8.41 7.56
N LYS A 36 -7.05 8.05 8.85
CA LYS A 36 -5.90 8.14 9.77
C LYS A 36 -4.77 7.23 9.33
N VAL A 37 -5.06 5.97 9.00
CA VAL A 37 -4.04 5.00 8.57
C VAL A 37 -3.42 5.44 7.24
N VAL A 38 -4.22 5.89 6.27
CA VAL A 38 -3.72 6.43 5.00
C VAL A 38 -2.88 7.69 5.22
N LYS A 39 -3.24 8.54 6.19
CA LYS A 39 -2.41 9.70 6.54
C LYS A 39 -1.03 9.27 7.07
N VAL A 40 -0.96 8.23 7.90
CA VAL A 40 0.33 7.68 8.38
C VAL A 40 1.14 7.13 7.22
N PHE A 41 0.51 6.43 6.28
CA PHE A 41 1.17 5.96 5.06
C PHE A 41 1.83 7.11 4.29
N ASN A 42 1.10 8.20 4.04
CA ASN A 42 1.57 9.32 3.22
C ASN A 42 2.52 10.28 3.97
N SER A 43 2.38 10.41 5.28
CA SER A 43 3.07 11.48 6.05
C SER A 43 4.00 10.96 7.15
N GLY A 44 4.02 9.63 7.38
CA GLY A 44 4.74 9.02 8.51
C GLY A 44 4.09 9.29 9.87
N GLU A 45 4.64 8.66 10.91
CA GLU A 45 4.33 8.97 12.30
C GLU A 45 5.30 10.01 12.83
N TYR A 46 4.77 11.12 13.35
CA TYR A 46 5.57 12.10 14.09
C TYR A 46 5.71 11.63 15.54
N THR A 47 6.93 11.30 15.93
CA THR A 47 7.31 11.22 17.34
C THR A 47 8.09 12.49 17.71
N ASP A 48 7.98 12.96 18.95
CA ASP A 48 8.59 14.24 19.42
C ASP A 48 10.11 14.35 19.17
N THR A 49 10.77 13.31 18.73
CA THR A 49 12.24 13.23 18.58
C THR A 49 12.72 12.75 17.22
N ASP A 50 11.86 12.18 16.36
CA ASP A 50 12.26 11.64 15.06
C ASP A 50 11.23 11.94 13.97
N VAL A 51 11.66 12.62 12.91
CA VAL A 51 10.91 12.68 11.63
C VAL A 51 11.17 11.35 10.92
N ARG A 52 10.26 10.39 11.06
CA ARG A 52 10.30 9.19 10.22
C ARG A 52 9.77 9.54 8.83
N HIS A 53 10.48 9.08 7.82
CA HIS A 53 9.97 9.11 6.46
C HIS A 53 8.67 8.28 6.38
N SER A 54 7.78 8.66 5.47
CA SER A 54 6.54 7.92 5.25
C SER A 54 6.78 6.64 4.43
N MET A 55 5.84 5.69 4.51
CA MET A 55 5.82 4.52 3.61
C MET A 55 5.88 4.95 2.15
N ASP A 56 5.16 6.02 1.83
CA ASP A 56 5.13 6.63 0.50
C ASP A 56 6.52 7.06 0.04
N ALA A 57 7.26 7.80 0.87
CA ALA A 57 8.63 8.21 0.58
C ALA A 57 9.60 7.01 0.41
N TYR A 58 9.42 5.94 1.18
CA TYR A 58 10.23 4.73 1.00
C TYR A 58 9.92 4.02 -0.32
N LEU A 59 8.66 3.98 -0.74
CA LEU A 59 8.27 3.43 -2.04
C LEU A 59 8.82 4.27 -3.19
N ASP A 60 8.79 5.59 -3.09
CA ASP A 60 9.38 6.49 -4.08
C ASP A 60 10.88 6.23 -4.24
N ASN A 61 11.60 6.17 -3.13
CA ASN A 61 13.04 5.91 -3.14
C ASN A 61 13.35 4.49 -3.70
N ALA A 62 12.55 3.48 -3.34
CA ALA A 62 12.69 2.13 -3.90
C ALA A 62 12.43 2.11 -5.42
N GLY A 63 11.41 2.87 -5.89
CA GLY A 63 11.12 3.05 -7.31
C GLY A 63 12.25 3.73 -8.06
N GLU A 64 12.85 4.77 -7.49
CA GLU A 64 14.01 5.44 -8.08
C GLU A 64 15.21 4.49 -8.17
N ALA A 65 15.52 3.78 -7.10
CA ALA A 65 16.61 2.80 -7.08
C ALA A 65 16.41 1.69 -8.13
N ALA A 66 15.21 1.12 -8.22
CA ALA A 66 14.88 0.11 -9.22
C ALA A 66 14.96 0.67 -10.66
N SER A 67 14.56 1.93 -10.87
CA SER A 67 14.67 2.60 -12.17
C SER A 67 16.12 2.81 -12.58
N ILE A 68 17.00 3.17 -11.66
CA ILE A 68 18.45 3.27 -11.91
C ILE A 68 18.98 1.91 -12.35
N MET A 69 18.63 0.82 -11.66
CA MET A 69 19.07 -0.53 -12.02
C MET A 69 18.55 -0.96 -13.39
N ALA A 70 17.31 -0.68 -13.73
CA ALA A 70 16.74 -1.00 -15.03
C ALA A 70 17.45 -0.24 -16.15
N ASN A 71 17.72 1.05 -15.98
CA ASN A 71 18.46 1.88 -16.94
C ASN A 71 19.91 1.41 -17.11
N GLU A 72 20.59 1.04 -16.04
CA GLU A 72 21.92 0.44 -16.12
C GLU A 72 21.90 -0.92 -16.87
N ALA A 73 20.86 -1.72 -16.64
CA ALA A 73 20.69 -2.96 -17.40
C ALA A 73 20.49 -2.69 -18.90
N GLU A 74 19.68 -1.72 -19.28
CA GLU A 74 19.50 -1.33 -20.70
C GLU A 74 20.79 -0.82 -21.32
N LEU A 75 21.56 -0.04 -20.57
CA LEU A 75 22.84 0.51 -21.03
C LEU A 75 23.87 -0.58 -21.34
N HIS A 76 23.96 -1.61 -20.49
CA HIS A 76 25.02 -2.64 -20.57
C HIS A 76 24.58 -3.92 -21.29
N LEU A 77 23.29 -4.26 -21.25
CA LEU A 77 22.75 -5.52 -21.77
C LEU A 77 21.79 -5.31 -22.95
N GLY A 78 21.36 -4.06 -23.17
CA GLY A 78 20.27 -3.72 -24.09
C GLY A 78 18.90 -3.86 -23.43
N ALA A 79 17.89 -3.27 -24.10
CA ALA A 79 16.51 -3.32 -23.64
C ALA A 79 16.02 -4.77 -23.49
N SER A 80 15.27 -5.04 -22.43
CA SER A 80 14.74 -6.36 -22.09
C SER A 80 13.36 -6.26 -21.44
N ASP A 81 12.57 -7.33 -21.56
CA ASP A 81 11.27 -7.41 -20.87
C ASP A 81 11.42 -7.25 -19.34
N ALA A 82 12.57 -7.58 -18.77
CA ALA A 82 12.85 -7.44 -17.35
C ALA A 82 13.08 -5.98 -16.94
N SER A 83 13.84 -5.20 -17.75
CA SER A 83 14.03 -3.77 -17.52
C SER A 83 12.75 -2.99 -17.74
N ASP A 84 12.01 -3.27 -18.82
CA ASP A 84 10.71 -2.63 -19.09
C ASP A 84 9.70 -2.89 -17.96
N ALA A 85 9.62 -4.13 -17.46
CA ALA A 85 8.73 -4.49 -16.36
C ALA A 85 9.14 -3.80 -15.06
N ALA A 86 10.44 -3.69 -14.78
CA ALA A 86 10.94 -2.99 -13.60
C ALA A 86 10.62 -1.49 -13.66
N LEU A 87 10.85 -0.82 -14.80
CA LEU A 87 10.50 0.60 -15.00
C LEU A 87 9.00 0.84 -14.82
N LYS A 88 8.15 -0.04 -15.38
CA LYS A 88 6.70 0.06 -15.24
C LYS A 88 6.27 -0.05 -13.77
N ASN A 89 6.77 -1.04 -13.05
CA ASN A 89 6.40 -1.26 -11.65
C ASN A 89 7.00 -0.19 -10.74
N ALA A 90 8.22 0.27 -11.01
CA ALA A 90 8.82 1.43 -10.33
C ALA A 90 7.98 2.69 -10.46
N GLY A 91 7.51 2.99 -11.69
CA GLY A 91 6.61 4.12 -11.93
C GLY A 91 5.23 3.97 -11.26
N LEU A 92 4.75 2.72 -11.05
CA LEU A 92 3.47 2.50 -10.39
C LEU A 92 3.55 2.64 -8.86
N ILE A 93 4.65 2.19 -8.25
CA ILE A 93 4.82 2.32 -6.79
C ILE A 93 5.05 3.77 -6.34
N GLY A 94 5.66 4.62 -7.17
CA GLY A 94 5.83 6.06 -6.92
C GLY A 94 4.64 6.92 -7.35
N LYS A 95 3.50 6.33 -7.69
CA LYS A 95 2.35 7.08 -8.16
C LYS A 95 1.35 7.33 -7.03
N ASP A 96 1.29 8.55 -6.52
CA ASP A 96 0.49 8.98 -5.36
C ASP A 96 -1.01 8.68 -5.48
N ASP A 97 -1.56 8.72 -6.69
CA ASP A 97 -2.98 8.50 -6.96
C ASP A 97 -3.33 7.03 -7.26
N ALA A 98 -2.33 6.14 -7.33
CA ALA A 98 -2.58 4.73 -7.55
C ALA A 98 -3.15 4.04 -6.29
N PRO A 99 -4.10 3.09 -6.45
CA PRO A 99 -4.62 2.32 -5.34
C PRO A 99 -3.51 1.58 -4.58
N LEU A 100 -3.58 1.57 -3.24
CA LEU A 100 -2.54 0.96 -2.40
C LEU A 100 -2.36 -0.54 -2.67
N ASP A 101 -3.40 -1.25 -3.05
CA ASP A 101 -3.33 -2.67 -3.43
C ASP A 101 -2.61 -2.90 -4.77
N GLU A 102 -2.71 -1.96 -5.70
CA GLU A 102 -1.95 -1.99 -6.95
C GLU A 102 -0.48 -1.68 -6.70
N ARG A 103 -0.19 -0.66 -5.88
CA ARG A 103 1.18 -0.32 -5.47
C ARG A 103 1.85 -1.48 -4.73
N SER A 104 1.12 -2.14 -3.82
CA SER A 104 1.64 -3.31 -3.07
C SER A 104 1.97 -4.48 -3.99
N ARG A 105 1.10 -4.79 -4.97
CA ARG A 105 1.38 -5.84 -5.97
C ARG A 105 2.57 -5.50 -6.85
N ALA A 106 2.62 -4.27 -7.35
CA ALA A 106 3.74 -3.79 -8.17
C ALA A 106 5.06 -3.86 -7.40
N TYR A 107 5.05 -3.51 -6.12
CA TYR A 107 6.22 -3.60 -5.26
C TYR A 107 6.68 -5.05 -5.06
N ALA A 108 5.77 -5.98 -4.80
CA ALA A 108 6.10 -7.40 -4.67
C ALA A 108 6.71 -7.99 -5.96
N GLU A 109 6.20 -7.60 -7.13
CA GLU A 109 6.77 -7.99 -8.42
C GLU A 109 8.14 -7.34 -8.65
N LEU A 110 8.31 -6.07 -8.26
CA LEU A 110 9.54 -5.30 -8.43
C LEU A 110 10.71 -5.93 -7.68
N LYS A 111 10.50 -6.48 -6.48
CA LYS A 111 11.53 -7.20 -5.72
C LYS A 111 12.16 -8.32 -6.56
N GLY A 112 11.35 -9.15 -7.20
CA GLY A 112 11.83 -10.21 -8.06
C GLY A 112 12.51 -9.72 -9.34
N GLN A 113 12.12 -8.55 -9.85
CA GLN A 113 12.74 -7.93 -11.02
C GLN A 113 14.11 -7.33 -10.68
N VAL A 114 14.23 -6.63 -9.55
CA VAL A 114 15.50 -6.09 -9.04
C VAL A 114 16.53 -7.20 -8.84
N GLU A 115 16.13 -8.33 -8.26
CA GLU A 115 17.02 -9.51 -8.13
C GLU A 115 17.50 -10.04 -9.49
N LYS A 116 16.61 -10.16 -10.47
CA LYS A 116 16.97 -10.61 -11.82
C LYS A 116 17.93 -9.64 -12.50
N LEU A 117 17.67 -8.35 -12.42
CA LEU A 117 18.52 -7.30 -12.98
C LEU A 117 19.91 -7.34 -12.32
N TYR A 118 19.96 -7.45 -10.99
CA TYR A 118 21.24 -7.57 -10.27
C TYR A 118 22.05 -8.75 -10.77
N ASN A 119 21.48 -9.94 -10.82
CA ASN A 119 22.15 -11.16 -11.25
C ASN A 119 22.62 -11.07 -12.71
N SER A 120 21.86 -10.41 -13.58
CA SER A 120 22.23 -10.21 -14.99
C SER A 120 23.40 -9.22 -15.12
N LEU A 121 23.35 -8.10 -14.41
CA LEU A 121 24.37 -7.05 -14.44
C LEU A 121 25.68 -7.52 -13.78
N TYR A 122 25.61 -8.27 -12.69
CA TYR A 122 26.78 -8.74 -11.94
C TYR A 122 27.84 -9.43 -12.81
N ASN A 123 27.39 -10.13 -13.84
CA ASN A 123 28.28 -10.87 -14.75
C ASN A 123 28.64 -10.09 -16.03
N ALA A 124 28.01 -8.94 -16.26
CA ALA A 124 28.11 -8.22 -17.54
C ALA A 124 28.89 -6.91 -17.45
N VAL A 125 28.99 -6.31 -16.26
CA VAL A 125 29.60 -4.99 -16.09
C VAL A 125 31.01 -5.08 -15.49
N ASP A 126 31.85 -4.11 -15.84
CA ASP A 126 33.16 -3.92 -15.22
C ASP A 126 33.04 -3.35 -13.80
N GLN A 127 34.18 -3.20 -13.09
CA GLN A 127 34.19 -2.67 -11.72
C GLN A 127 33.62 -1.25 -11.59
N ALA A 128 33.71 -0.43 -12.62
CA ALA A 128 33.20 0.94 -12.58
C ALA A 128 31.68 0.97 -12.68
N GLY A 129 31.11 0.23 -13.64
CA GLY A 129 29.67 0.04 -13.76
C GLY A 129 29.07 -0.69 -12.56
N PHE A 130 29.78 -1.70 -12.03
CA PHE A 130 29.37 -2.46 -10.83
C PHE A 130 29.06 -1.54 -9.63
N LYS A 131 29.84 -0.49 -9.41
CA LYS A 131 29.63 0.39 -8.26
C LYS A 131 28.29 1.10 -8.29
N ASN A 132 27.86 1.58 -9.46
CA ASN A 132 26.62 2.37 -9.59
C ASN A 132 25.38 1.51 -9.36
N PHE A 133 25.29 0.37 -10.05
CA PHE A 133 24.10 -0.48 -9.89
C PHE A 133 24.07 -1.17 -8.52
N LYS A 134 25.24 -1.46 -7.91
CA LYS A 134 25.28 -2.00 -6.56
C LYS A 134 24.76 -1.01 -5.53
N LEU A 135 25.06 0.28 -5.65
CA LEU A 135 24.48 1.30 -4.77
C LEU A 135 22.96 1.33 -4.89
N ALA A 136 22.43 1.35 -6.11
CA ALA A 136 20.99 1.31 -6.33
C ALA A 136 20.34 0.03 -5.78
N TYR A 137 21.01 -1.13 -5.93
CA TYR A 137 20.55 -2.39 -5.33
C TYR A 137 20.51 -2.31 -3.80
N ASP A 138 21.58 -1.82 -3.18
CA ASP A 138 21.66 -1.68 -1.72
C ASP A 138 20.62 -0.67 -1.20
N ASP A 139 20.39 0.43 -1.94
CA ASP A 139 19.35 1.43 -1.61
C ASP A 139 17.94 0.85 -1.70
N PHE A 140 17.66 0.05 -2.73
CA PHE A 140 16.37 -0.64 -2.86
C PHE A 140 16.07 -1.54 -1.64
N TRP A 141 17.04 -2.39 -1.28
CA TRP A 141 16.88 -3.30 -0.14
C TRP A 141 16.92 -2.57 1.21
N GLY A 142 17.60 -1.45 1.29
CA GLY A 142 17.52 -0.54 2.42
C GLY A 142 16.11 0.02 2.61
N CYS A 143 15.44 0.41 1.53
CA CYS A 143 14.04 0.82 1.56
C CYS A 143 13.11 -0.34 1.93
N ASP A 144 13.34 -1.57 1.41
CA ASP A 144 12.56 -2.76 1.75
C ASP A 144 12.60 -3.07 3.26
N ASP A 145 13.78 -2.98 3.86
CA ASP A 145 13.95 -3.19 5.31
C ASP A 145 13.23 -2.10 6.14
N LEU A 146 13.25 -0.84 5.68
CA LEU A 146 12.52 0.25 6.32
C LEU A 146 11.00 0.09 6.17
N LEU A 147 10.54 -0.27 4.97
CA LEU A 147 9.14 -0.59 4.70
C LEU A 147 8.64 -1.70 5.62
N GLY A 148 9.37 -2.82 5.72
CA GLY A 148 8.98 -3.97 6.54
C GLY A 148 8.89 -3.68 8.04
N ARG A 149 9.58 -2.65 8.53
CA ARG A 149 9.60 -2.24 9.95
C ARG A 149 8.67 -1.08 10.29
N ASP A 150 7.99 -0.52 9.31
CA ASP A 150 7.14 0.66 9.53
C ASP A 150 5.90 0.35 10.35
N GLY A 151 5.52 1.28 11.21
CA GLY A 151 4.34 1.18 12.08
C GLY A 151 3.01 1.12 11.33
N TYR A 152 2.98 1.55 10.07
CA TYR A 152 1.82 1.47 9.18
C TYR A 152 1.22 0.06 9.14
N HIS A 153 2.04 -0.99 9.04
CA HIS A 153 1.55 -2.37 8.94
C HIS A 153 0.67 -2.76 10.12
N LYS A 154 1.08 -2.37 11.34
CA LYS A 154 0.28 -2.60 12.54
C LYS A 154 -1.05 -1.87 12.49
N LEU A 155 -1.05 -0.63 12.03
CA LEU A 155 -2.27 0.19 11.89
C LEU A 155 -3.18 -0.35 10.79
N ALA A 156 -2.63 -0.71 9.62
CA ALA A 156 -3.37 -1.32 8.52
C ALA A 156 -4.00 -2.65 8.94
N LYS A 157 -3.26 -3.50 9.64
CA LYS A 157 -3.78 -4.75 10.18
C LYS A 157 -4.91 -4.51 11.17
N SER A 158 -4.74 -3.60 12.13
CA SER A 158 -5.78 -3.27 13.11
C SER A 158 -7.04 -2.72 12.44
N TYR A 159 -6.89 -1.91 11.39
CA TYR A 159 -8.00 -1.44 10.58
C TYR A 159 -8.68 -2.60 9.82
N ASN A 160 -7.91 -3.48 9.19
CA ASN A 160 -8.42 -4.62 8.46
C ASN A 160 -9.18 -5.59 9.40
N ASP A 161 -8.68 -5.80 10.60
CA ASP A 161 -9.36 -6.60 11.63
C ASP A 161 -10.70 -5.96 12.04
N LEU A 162 -10.75 -4.63 12.17
CA LEU A 162 -11.97 -3.89 12.47
C LEU A 162 -13.06 -4.11 11.41
N ILE A 163 -12.68 -4.13 10.13
CA ILE A 163 -13.62 -4.29 9.01
C ILE A 163 -13.87 -5.75 8.61
N SER A 164 -13.12 -6.71 9.14
CA SER A 164 -13.31 -8.14 8.81
C SER A 164 -14.50 -8.77 9.55
N GLY A 165 -14.87 -8.22 10.72
CA GLY A 165 -15.92 -8.72 11.58
C GLY A 165 -17.30 -8.11 11.30
N PHE A 166 -18.35 -8.75 11.89
CA PHE A 166 -19.70 -8.16 11.91
C PHE A 166 -19.80 -7.09 13.02
N PRO A 167 -20.41 -5.93 12.79
CA PRO A 167 -21.03 -5.44 11.55
C PRO A 167 -20.05 -4.68 10.62
N GLY A 168 -18.77 -4.56 11.00
CA GLY A 168 -17.78 -3.75 10.31
C GLY A 168 -17.64 -4.08 8.83
N GLY A 169 -17.58 -5.37 8.47
CA GLY A 169 -17.44 -5.79 7.09
C GLY A 169 -18.61 -5.41 6.19
N ILE A 170 -19.84 -5.47 6.69
CA ILE A 170 -21.02 -5.04 5.92
C ILE A 170 -20.98 -3.53 5.70
N VAL A 171 -20.67 -2.77 6.75
CA VAL A 171 -20.60 -1.30 6.68
C VAL A 171 -19.46 -0.87 5.74
N ALA A 172 -18.28 -1.47 5.86
CA ALA A 172 -17.14 -1.18 5.00
C ALA A 172 -17.45 -1.49 3.52
N GLY A 173 -18.08 -2.62 3.22
CA GLY A 173 -18.46 -3.00 1.86
C GLY A 173 -19.47 -2.02 1.22
N ILE A 174 -20.47 -1.55 1.99
CA ILE A 174 -21.47 -0.61 1.47
C ILE A 174 -20.88 0.81 1.30
N THR A 175 -19.96 1.21 2.19
CA THR A 175 -19.36 2.56 2.17
C THR A 175 -18.10 2.67 1.32
N GLY A 176 -17.67 1.58 0.68
CA GLY A 176 -16.46 1.57 -0.14
C GLY A 176 -15.14 1.65 0.65
N ASN A 177 -15.19 1.44 1.96
CA ASN A 177 -14.01 1.44 2.83
C ASN A 177 -13.35 0.06 2.88
N GLY A 178 -12.79 -0.38 1.75
CA GLY A 178 -12.09 -1.66 1.63
C GLY A 178 -10.84 -1.80 2.51
N ALA A 179 -10.32 -3.02 2.57
CA ALA A 179 -9.07 -3.32 3.29
C ALA A 179 -7.89 -2.48 2.76
N LEU A 180 -6.96 -2.20 3.65
CA LEU A 180 -5.70 -1.54 3.31
C LEU A 180 -4.63 -2.58 3.03
N ALA A 181 -3.88 -2.39 1.95
CA ALA A 181 -2.78 -3.25 1.58
C ALA A 181 -1.63 -3.12 2.58
N THR A 182 -0.88 -4.21 2.77
CA THR A 182 0.40 -4.23 3.46
C THR A 182 1.52 -4.47 2.44
N PHE A 183 2.74 -4.05 2.79
CA PHE A 183 3.94 -4.16 1.96
C PHE A 183 4.96 -5.11 2.61
N GLU A 184 4.48 -6.02 3.44
CA GLU A 184 5.30 -7.07 4.05
C GLU A 184 5.71 -8.06 2.96
N GLY A 185 7.00 -8.30 2.86
CA GLY A 185 7.60 -9.23 1.93
C GLY A 185 7.51 -10.67 2.39
#